data_2424a77be676eefd9f0a74cae46e0b84
#
_entry.id   2424a77be676eefd9f0a74cae46e0b84
#
_cell.length_a   1.000
_cell.length_b   1.000
_cell.length_c   1.000
_cell.angle_alpha   90.00
_cell.angle_beta   90.00
_cell.angle_gamma   90.00
#
_symmetry.space_group_name_H-M   'P 1'
#
loop_
_entity.id
_entity.type
_entity.pdbx_description
1 polymer ?
#
loop_
_entity_poly.entity_id
_entity_poly.type
_entity_poly.pdbx_seq_one_letter_code
_entity_poly.pdbx_strand_id
1 'polypeptide(L)'
;MTVSAVSSVSDDPATVLVCINVKSAAHPILVGNGRLCINILAGHHEDVARMIAGMTGLAAEERMAQVGWETGDYGQPVLPDALAVLEGDIVLQQQAGTHSVLFVEIRHIRLAASQADGLAYFGRRFHRIAAEVALAA
;
A
#
# COMPACT_ATOMS: atom_id res chain seq x y z
N MET A 1 -1.45 7.17 2.63
CA MET A 1 -1.25 7.70 1.27
C MET A 1 -1.43 6.61 0.24
N THR A 2 -1.87 6.93 -0.97
CA THR A 2 -1.95 6.00 -2.10
C THR A 2 -0.67 6.11 -2.93
N VAL A 3 -0.08 5.00 -3.28
CA VAL A 3 1.12 4.91 -4.13
C VAL A 3 0.89 3.89 -5.24
N SER A 4 1.58 4.04 -6.37
CA SER A 4 1.58 3.07 -7.46
C SER A 4 2.96 2.43 -7.68
N ALA A 5 4.00 3.02 -7.11
CA ALA A 5 5.38 2.57 -7.28
C ALA A 5 5.80 1.64 -6.13
N VAL A 6 5.39 0.39 -6.22
CA VAL A 6 5.81 -0.71 -5.33
C VAL A 6 6.36 -1.83 -6.20
N SER A 7 7.49 -2.39 -5.85
CA SER A 7 8.12 -3.49 -6.59
C SER A 7 8.79 -4.49 -5.64
N SER A 8 8.75 -5.76 -6.03
CA SER A 8 9.58 -6.80 -5.41
C SER A 8 11.06 -6.53 -5.67
N VAL A 9 11.90 -6.81 -4.70
CA VAL A 9 13.37 -6.64 -4.76
C VAL A 9 14.10 -7.94 -4.52
N SER A 10 13.76 -8.66 -3.46
CA SER A 10 14.46 -9.87 -3.01
C SER A 10 13.48 -10.85 -2.38
N ASP A 11 13.75 -12.13 -2.53
CA ASP A 11 12.99 -13.21 -1.90
C ASP A 11 13.59 -13.58 -0.53
N ASP A 12 14.90 -13.44 -0.36
CA ASP A 12 15.59 -13.77 0.88
C ASP A 12 16.73 -12.75 1.15
N PRO A 13 16.55 -11.88 2.15
CA PRO A 13 15.31 -11.63 2.90
C PRO A 13 14.21 -11.05 2.01
N ALA A 14 12.95 -11.37 2.30
CA ALA A 14 11.81 -10.86 1.55
C ALA A 14 11.77 -9.34 1.63
N THR A 15 11.98 -8.67 0.51
CA THR A 15 12.13 -7.21 0.45
C THR A 15 11.36 -6.64 -0.72
N VAL A 16 10.66 -5.54 -0.47
CA VAL A 16 10.02 -4.71 -1.49
C VAL A 16 10.58 -3.30 -1.44
N LEU A 17 10.45 -2.56 -2.53
CA LEU A 17 10.68 -1.12 -2.52
C LEU A 17 9.37 -0.36 -2.72
N VAL A 18 9.31 0.85 -2.16
CA VAL A 18 8.23 1.80 -2.39
C VAL A 18 8.80 3.20 -2.59
N CYS A 19 8.28 3.93 -3.60
CA CYS A 19 8.71 5.29 -3.87
C CYS A 19 7.70 6.28 -3.29
N ILE A 20 8.17 7.19 -2.44
CA ILE A 20 7.34 8.15 -1.72
C ILE A 20 7.83 9.57 -1.98
N ASN A 21 6.92 10.46 -2.37
CA ASN A 21 7.24 11.88 -2.57
C ASN A 21 7.70 12.50 -1.24
N VAL A 22 8.88 13.12 -1.23
CA VAL A 22 9.45 13.75 -0.03
C VAL A 22 8.61 14.92 0.50
N LYS A 23 7.77 15.52 -0.34
CA LYS A 23 6.84 16.59 0.07
C LYS A 23 5.53 16.06 0.66
N SER A 24 5.30 14.75 0.63
CA SER A 24 4.12 14.15 1.27
C SER A 24 4.18 14.32 2.78
N ALA A 25 3.08 14.71 3.40
CA ALA A 25 2.97 14.78 4.85
C ALA A 25 3.22 13.42 5.54
N ALA A 26 2.99 12.32 4.85
CA ALA A 26 3.29 10.97 5.36
C ALA A 26 4.78 10.64 5.35
N HIS A 27 5.60 11.26 4.49
CA HIS A 27 7.01 10.93 4.35
C HIS A 27 7.81 11.00 5.65
N PRO A 28 7.81 12.12 6.41
CA PRO A 28 8.57 12.21 7.65
C PRO A 28 8.05 11.25 8.73
N ILE A 29 6.76 10.95 8.72
CA ILE A 29 6.14 9.99 9.67
C ILE A 29 6.65 8.59 9.39
N LEU A 30 6.61 8.14 8.13
CA LEU A 30 7.06 6.80 7.73
C LEU A 30 8.55 6.60 8.02
N VAL A 31 9.37 7.57 7.62
CA VAL A 31 10.82 7.51 7.85
C VAL A 31 11.14 7.54 9.33
N GLY A 32 10.47 8.41 10.12
CA GLY A 32 10.68 8.52 11.54
C GLY A 32 10.26 7.26 12.32
N ASN A 33 9.20 6.57 11.88
CA ASN A 33 8.75 5.32 12.49
C ASN A 33 9.66 4.14 12.15
N GLY A 34 10.37 4.18 11.02
CA GLY A 34 11.20 3.08 10.54
C GLY A 34 10.42 1.83 10.12
N ARG A 35 9.11 1.89 10.12
CA ARG A 35 8.19 0.78 9.80
C ARG A 35 7.06 1.28 8.93
N LEU A 36 6.55 0.41 8.07
CA LEU A 36 5.37 0.71 7.28
C LEU A 36 4.55 -0.54 6.98
N CYS A 37 3.30 -0.28 6.62
CA CYS A 37 2.36 -1.28 6.13
C CYS A 37 1.93 -0.92 4.71
N ILE A 38 1.99 -1.88 3.81
CA ILE A 38 1.52 -1.77 2.44
C ILE A 38 0.24 -2.58 2.31
N ASN A 39 -0.87 -1.93 2.00
CA ASN A 39 -2.14 -2.55 1.72
C ASN A 39 -2.32 -2.64 0.20
N ILE A 40 -2.28 -3.84 -0.36
CA ILE A 40 -2.54 -4.09 -1.78
C ILE A 40 -4.05 -4.11 -1.98
N LEU A 41 -4.55 -3.16 -2.75
CA LEU A 41 -5.98 -2.93 -2.88
C LEU A 41 -6.66 -3.93 -3.81
N ALA A 42 -7.85 -4.37 -3.41
CA ALA A 42 -8.76 -5.14 -4.26
C ALA A 42 -9.54 -4.22 -5.22
N GLY A 43 -10.13 -4.79 -6.26
CA GLY A 43 -10.86 -4.05 -7.29
C GLY A 43 -12.00 -3.18 -6.77
N HIS A 44 -12.61 -3.54 -5.63
CA HIS A 44 -13.68 -2.77 -5.01
C HIS A 44 -13.20 -1.58 -4.15
N HIS A 45 -11.88 -1.40 -3.99
CA HIS A 45 -11.30 -0.32 -3.19
C HIS A 45 -11.00 0.96 -3.97
N GLU A 46 -11.57 1.15 -5.16
CA GLU A 46 -11.30 2.37 -5.95
C GLU A 46 -11.62 3.65 -5.16
N ASP A 47 -12.75 3.67 -4.45
CA ASP A 47 -13.14 4.83 -3.64
C ASP A 47 -12.16 5.11 -2.50
N VAL A 48 -11.69 4.06 -1.83
CA VAL A 48 -10.62 4.16 -0.81
C VAL A 48 -9.34 4.71 -1.42
N ALA A 49 -8.92 4.19 -2.59
CA ALA A 49 -7.73 4.65 -3.29
C ALA A 49 -7.80 6.14 -3.64
N ARG A 50 -8.93 6.60 -4.19
CA ARG A 50 -9.18 8.01 -4.52
C ARG A 50 -9.19 8.91 -3.29
N MET A 51 -9.87 8.47 -2.24
CA MET A 51 -9.98 9.20 -0.98
C MET A 51 -8.59 9.39 -0.34
N ILE A 52 -7.83 8.32 -0.19
CA ILE A 52 -6.51 8.36 0.43
C ILE A 52 -5.47 9.08 -0.45
N ALA A 53 -5.66 9.08 -1.77
CA ALA A 53 -4.87 9.89 -2.70
C ALA A 53 -5.14 11.40 -2.59
N GLY A 54 -6.18 11.82 -1.87
CA GLY A 54 -6.57 13.23 -1.75
C GLY A 54 -7.43 13.75 -2.90
N MET A 55 -8.02 12.87 -3.70
CA MET A 55 -8.84 13.25 -4.85
C MET A 55 -10.26 13.70 -4.46
N THR A 56 -10.63 13.60 -3.20
CA THR A 56 -11.98 13.94 -2.68
C THR A 56 -12.06 15.32 -2.02
N GLY A 57 -10.94 16.04 -1.92
CA GLY A 57 -10.92 17.38 -1.29
C GLY A 57 -10.98 17.37 0.25
N LEU A 58 -11.10 16.21 0.89
CA LEU A 58 -11.14 16.08 2.34
C LEU A 58 -9.74 16.25 2.97
N ALA A 59 -9.70 16.76 4.21
CA ALA A 59 -8.47 16.80 5.00
C ALA A 59 -7.94 15.39 5.30
N ALA A 60 -6.63 15.26 5.55
CA ALA A 60 -6.00 13.96 5.75
C ALA A 60 -6.61 13.17 6.91
N GLU A 61 -6.93 13.82 8.01
CA GLU A 61 -7.55 13.20 9.19
C GLU A 61 -8.96 12.69 8.89
N GLU A 62 -9.77 13.49 8.16
CA GLU A 62 -11.12 13.10 7.74
C GLU A 62 -11.07 11.89 6.81
N ARG A 63 -10.13 11.86 5.87
CA ARG A 63 -9.93 10.73 4.96
C ARG A 63 -9.60 9.44 5.72
N MET A 64 -8.69 9.54 6.67
CA MET A 64 -8.32 8.38 7.49
C MET A 64 -9.48 7.89 8.35
N ALA A 65 -10.29 8.78 8.90
CA ALA A 65 -11.44 8.41 9.74
C ALA A 65 -12.57 7.71 8.98
N GLN A 66 -12.68 7.90 7.66
CA GLN A 66 -13.75 7.28 6.85
C GLN A 66 -13.43 5.85 6.41
N VAL A 67 -12.20 5.40 6.58
CA VAL A 67 -11.80 4.03 6.22
C VAL A 67 -11.80 3.17 7.47
N GLY A 68 -12.39 1.99 7.40
CA GLY A 68 -12.47 1.03 8.50
C GLY A 68 -11.15 0.30 8.75
N TRP A 69 -10.12 1.03 9.20
CA TRP A 69 -8.81 0.45 9.51
C TRP A 69 -8.85 -0.47 10.73
N GLU A 70 -8.10 -1.55 10.64
CA GLU A 70 -7.67 -2.34 11.80
C GLU A 70 -6.22 -1.99 12.17
N THR A 71 -5.80 -2.40 13.37
CA THR A 71 -4.41 -2.29 13.79
C THR A 71 -3.69 -3.59 13.45
N GLY A 72 -2.64 -3.50 12.64
CA GLY A 72 -1.78 -4.62 12.28
C GLY A 72 -0.82 -5.04 13.40
N ASP A 73 -0.02 -6.07 13.15
CA ASP A 73 0.93 -6.63 14.13
C ASP A 73 2.01 -5.62 14.54
N TYR A 74 2.32 -4.66 13.66
CA TYR A 74 3.26 -3.57 13.92
C TYR A 74 2.59 -2.26 14.37
N GLY A 75 1.29 -2.28 14.67
CA GLY A 75 0.54 -1.09 15.07
C GLY A 75 0.21 -0.14 13.91
N GLN A 76 0.39 -0.59 12.68
CA GLN A 76 0.11 0.20 11.47
C GLN A 76 -1.33 0.00 10.99
N PRO A 77 -1.90 0.97 10.26
CA PRO A 77 -3.25 0.82 9.70
C PRO A 77 -3.30 -0.28 8.65
N VAL A 78 -4.19 -1.24 8.85
CA VAL A 78 -4.44 -2.38 7.97
C VAL A 78 -5.86 -2.31 7.44
N LEU A 79 -6.02 -2.49 6.13
CA LEU A 79 -7.31 -2.62 5.49
C LEU A 79 -7.75 -4.09 5.52
N PRO A 80 -8.85 -4.44 6.21
CA PRO A 80 -9.18 -5.84 6.52
C PRO A 80 -9.36 -6.75 5.31
N ASP A 81 -9.87 -6.20 4.22
CA ASP A 81 -10.20 -6.88 2.96
C ASP A 81 -9.24 -6.54 1.81
N ALA A 82 -8.05 -6.02 2.12
CA ALA A 82 -6.98 -5.88 1.14
C ALA A 82 -6.60 -7.24 0.54
N LEU A 83 -6.18 -7.27 -0.73
CA LEU A 83 -5.68 -8.51 -1.38
C LEU A 83 -4.48 -9.08 -0.65
N ALA A 84 -3.59 -8.20 -0.23
CA ALA A 84 -2.47 -8.53 0.62
C ALA A 84 -2.11 -7.36 1.52
N VAL A 85 -1.62 -7.67 2.70
CA VAL A 85 -1.05 -6.71 3.65
C VAL A 85 0.37 -7.13 3.92
N LEU A 86 1.31 -6.21 3.68
CA LEU A 86 2.73 -6.41 3.90
C LEU A 86 3.18 -5.44 4.99
N GLU A 87 3.64 -5.95 6.12
CA GLU A 87 4.18 -5.15 7.21
C GLU A 87 5.68 -5.39 7.34
N GLY A 88 6.47 -4.35 7.47
CA GLY A 88 7.92 -4.51 7.51
C GLY A 88 8.69 -3.31 8.01
N ASP A 89 10.00 -3.51 8.12
CA ASP A 89 10.98 -2.52 8.55
C ASP A 89 11.64 -1.84 7.36
N ILE A 90 11.79 -0.51 7.41
CA ILE A 90 12.56 0.24 6.43
C ILE A 90 14.05 -0.01 6.73
N VAL A 91 14.72 -0.78 5.89
CA VAL A 91 16.12 -1.17 6.07
C VAL A 91 17.10 -0.32 5.28
N LEU A 92 16.64 0.36 4.23
CA LEU A 92 17.44 1.27 3.42
C LEU A 92 16.53 2.36 2.85
N GLN A 93 17.06 3.57 2.83
CA GLN A 93 16.40 4.72 2.22
C GLN A 93 17.38 5.44 1.30
N GLN A 94 16.93 5.78 0.11
CA GLN A 94 17.69 6.59 -0.83
C GLN A 94 16.78 7.65 -1.46
N GLN A 95 17.21 8.91 -1.40
CA GLN A 95 16.52 9.97 -2.11
C GLN A 95 16.95 9.99 -3.58
N ALA A 96 15.96 10.04 -4.46
CA ALA A 96 16.14 10.20 -5.90
C ALA A 96 15.24 11.36 -6.38
N GLY A 97 15.81 12.55 -6.50
CA GLY A 97 15.09 13.76 -6.89
C GLY A 97 13.97 14.09 -5.92
N THR A 98 12.72 14.05 -6.41
CA THR A 98 11.51 14.39 -5.64
C THR A 98 10.99 13.26 -4.76
N HIS A 99 11.59 12.07 -4.82
CA HIS A 99 11.11 10.89 -4.11
C HIS A 99 12.22 10.26 -3.27
N SER A 100 11.81 9.61 -2.18
CA SER A 100 12.60 8.61 -1.47
C SER A 100 12.20 7.23 -1.94
N VAL A 101 13.20 6.40 -2.23
CA VAL A 101 13.03 4.96 -2.42
C VAL A 101 13.27 4.31 -1.07
N LEU A 102 12.24 3.69 -0.51
CA LEU A 102 12.31 2.97 0.75
C LEU A 102 12.37 1.47 0.46
N PHE A 103 13.39 0.80 0.96
CA PHE A 103 13.51 -0.66 0.91
C PHE A 103 12.96 -1.22 2.21
N VAL A 104 11.98 -2.09 2.10
CA VAL A 104 11.21 -2.61 3.23
C VAL A 104 11.39 -4.11 3.32
N GLU A 105 12.05 -4.56 4.38
CA GLU A 105 12.17 -5.98 4.69
C GLU A 105 10.87 -6.44 5.36
N ILE A 106 10.18 -7.36 4.70
CA ILE A 106 8.85 -7.81 5.12
C ILE A 106 8.96 -8.77 6.29
N ARG A 107 8.19 -8.51 7.33
CA ARG A 107 8.11 -9.31 8.57
C ARG A 107 6.81 -10.11 8.65
N HIS A 108 5.71 -9.52 8.21
CA HIS A 108 4.39 -10.15 8.24
C HIS A 108 3.69 -9.98 6.90
N ILE A 109 3.04 -11.05 6.46
CA ILE A 109 2.22 -11.07 5.25
C ILE A 109 0.85 -11.62 5.63
N ARG A 110 -0.20 -10.90 5.28
CA ARG A 110 -1.57 -11.39 5.33
C ARG A 110 -2.16 -11.36 3.92
N LEU A 111 -2.76 -12.45 3.49
CA LEU A 111 -3.45 -12.56 2.21
C LEU A 111 -4.95 -12.54 2.43
N ALA A 112 -5.70 -12.05 1.45
CA ALA A 112 -7.16 -12.14 1.46
C ALA A 112 -7.61 -13.60 1.61
N ALA A 113 -8.67 -13.83 2.38
CA ALA A 113 -9.24 -15.16 2.60
C ALA A 113 -9.93 -15.72 1.34
N SER A 114 -10.34 -14.85 0.42
CA SER A 114 -11.00 -15.22 -0.84
C SER A 114 -10.35 -14.50 -2.01
N GLN A 115 -10.43 -15.12 -3.19
CA GLN A 115 -9.99 -14.51 -4.43
C GLN A 115 -10.86 -13.29 -4.75
N ALA A 116 -10.23 -12.17 -5.09
CA ALA A 116 -10.88 -10.93 -5.49
C ALA A 116 -10.11 -10.27 -6.63
N ASP A 117 -10.81 -9.42 -7.39
CA ASP A 117 -10.18 -8.65 -8.46
C ASP A 117 -9.09 -7.73 -7.93
N GLY A 118 -8.06 -7.51 -8.71
CA GLY A 118 -7.03 -6.53 -8.44
C GLY A 118 -7.44 -5.11 -8.81
N LEU A 119 -6.73 -4.12 -8.28
CA LEU A 119 -6.88 -2.72 -8.66
C LEU A 119 -5.55 -2.19 -9.19
N ALA A 120 -5.54 -1.67 -10.41
CA ALA A 120 -4.38 -1.03 -11.02
C ALA A 120 -4.69 0.43 -11.36
N TYR A 121 -3.65 1.26 -11.37
CA TYR A 121 -3.72 2.64 -11.82
C TYR A 121 -2.90 2.80 -13.10
N PHE A 122 -3.59 3.05 -14.22
CA PHE A 122 -2.96 3.19 -15.53
C PHE A 122 -3.69 4.26 -16.37
N GLY A 123 -2.96 5.05 -17.13
CA GLY A 123 -3.55 6.10 -17.97
C GLY A 123 -4.37 7.13 -17.19
N ARG A 124 -3.97 7.43 -15.93
CA ARG A 124 -4.68 8.31 -14.98
C ARG A 124 -6.08 7.84 -14.60
N ARG A 125 -6.30 6.52 -14.65
CA ARG A 125 -7.56 5.87 -14.26
C ARG A 125 -7.29 4.64 -13.44
N PHE A 126 -8.26 4.28 -12.60
CA PHE A 126 -8.28 3.00 -11.92
C PHE A 126 -8.93 1.95 -12.83
N HIS A 127 -8.37 0.74 -12.80
CA HIS A 127 -8.84 -0.41 -13.56
C HIS A 127 -8.94 -1.61 -12.65
N ARG A 128 -10.07 -2.32 -12.73
CA ARG A 128 -10.20 -3.64 -12.11
C ARG A 128 -9.53 -4.67 -13.01
N ILE A 129 -8.72 -5.50 -12.41
CA ILE A 129 -8.11 -6.65 -13.07
C ILE A 129 -8.81 -7.88 -12.54
N ALA A 130 -9.60 -8.55 -13.40
CA ALA A 130 -10.34 -9.73 -13.00
C ALA A 130 -9.40 -10.80 -12.46
N ALA A 131 -9.77 -11.39 -11.32
CA ALA A 131 -9.10 -12.58 -10.83
C ALA A 131 -9.38 -13.73 -11.81
N GLU A 132 -8.34 -14.43 -12.26
CA GLU A 132 -8.53 -15.63 -13.06
C GLU A 132 -9.23 -16.68 -12.20
N VAL A 133 -10.41 -17.10 -12.65
CA VAL A 133 -11.04 -18.31 -12.11
C VAL A 133 -10.17 -19.47 -12.56
N ALA A 134 -9.53 -20.16 -11.62
CA ALA A 134 -8.84 -21.39 -11.95
C ALA A 134 -9.84 -22.31 -12.68
N LEU A 135 -9.61 -22.54 -13.98
CA LEU A 135 -10.38 -23.54 -14.70
C LEU A 135 -10.17 -24.86 -13.96
N ALA A 136 -11.26 -25.39 -13.40
CA ALA A 136 -11.25 -26.71 -12.82
C ALA A 136 -10.74 -27.67 -13.90
N ALA A 137 -9.60 -28.31 -13.61
CA ALA A 137 -9.01 -29.29 -14.49
C ALA A 137 -9.89 -30.55 -14.55
#